data_777609ffd1c3f653aac4a669db5ce8a4
#
_entry.id   777609ffd1c3f653aac4a669db5ce8a4
#
_cell.length_a   1.000
_cell.length_b   1.000
_cell.length_c   1.000
_cell.angle_alpha   90.00
_cell.angle_beta   90.00
_cell.angle_gamma   90.00
#
_symmetry.space_group_name_H-M   'P 1'
#
loop_
_entity.id
_entity.type
_entity.pdbx_description
1 polymer ?
#
loop_
_entity_poly.entity_id
_entity_poly.type
_entity_poly.pdbx_seq_one_letter_code
_entity_poly.pdbx_strand_id
1 'polypeptide(L)'
;MLKPKRLVNKNFLSSLDISKEEFVGILDLAKNFKNKTLEIQFKDKVLGLIFDKSSTRTRVSFQVAMSRLGGTTIDLNPNSSQIGRGEPVKDTARVLSKYCDVLAIRTFKQSVIEEYAKWSTKPVINALTDIEHPCQALADFL
;
A
#
# COMPACT_ATOMS: atom_id res chain seq x y z
N MET A 1 12.32 9.00 -21.97
CA MET A 1 12.02 8.39 -20.64
C MET A 1 10.89 9.18 -20.00
N LEU A 2 9.68 8.67 -20.04
CA LEU A 2 8.53 9.31 -19.40
C LEU A 2 8.79 9.32 -17.89
N LYS A 3 9.04 10.51 -17.34
CA LYS A 3 9.03 10.65 -15.86
C LYS A 3 7.61 10.32 -15.41
N PRO A 4 7.39 9.30 -14.56
CA PRO A 4 6.05 9.03 -14.05
C PRO A 4 5.55 10.32 -13.42
N LYS A 5 4.38 10.79 -13.84
CA LYS A 5 3.69 11.86 -13.12
C LYS A 5 3.66 11.43 -11.67
N ARG A 6 4.14 12.27 -10.77
CA ARG A 6 4.25 11.93 -9.35
C ARG A 6 2.87 11.57 -8.82
N LEU A 7 2.69 10.30 -8.42
CA LEU A 7 1.55 9.83 -7.63
C LEU A 7 1.66 10.32 -6.18
N VAL A 8 2.10 11.57 -6.00
CA VAL A 8 2.37 12.13 -4.68
C VAL A 8 1.06 12.29 -3.92
N ASN A 9 0.99 11.67 -2.75
CA ASN A 9 -0.15 11.71 -1.83
C ASN A 9 -1.47 11.17 -2.43
N LYS A 10 -1.39 10.35 -3.48
CA LYS A 10 -2.56 9.66 -4.02
C LYS A 10 -2.77 8.33 -3.31
N ASN A 11 -4.03 8.05 -2.97
CA ASN A 11 -4.47 6.71 -2.62
C ASN A 11 -4.45 5.82 -3.87
N PHE A 12 -4.27 4.52 -3.66
CA PHE A 12 -4.41 3.51 -4.70
C PHE A 12 -5.38 2.43 -4.23
N LEU A 13 -6.67 2.73 -4.27
CA LEU A 13 -7.75 1.88 -3.76
C LEU A 13 -8.33 0.99 -4.85
N SER A 14 -8.23 1.43 -6.11
CA SER A 14 -8.74 0.79 -7.29
C SER A 14 -7.79 0.97 -8.46
N SER A 15 -7.81 0.06 -9.43
CA SER A 15 -7.13 0.22 -10.72
C SER A 15 -7.59 1.45 -11.50
N LEU A 16 -8.79 1.96 -11.19
CA LEU A 16 -9.34 3.18 -11.78
C LEU A 16 -8.75 4.48 -11.22
N ASP A 17 -7.99 4.42 -10.13
CA ASP A 17 -7.36 5.59 -9.51
C ASP A 17 -6.16 6.12 -10.29
N ILE A 18 -5.65 5.35 -11.23
CA ILE A 18 -4.48 5.70 -12.05
C ILE A 18 -4.85 5.78 -13.53
N SER A 19 -4.22 6.71 -14.24
CA SER A 19 -4.37 6.80 -15.70
C SER A 19 -3.57 5.69 -16.40
N LYS A 20 -3.85 5.49 -17.71
CA LYS A 20 -3.09 4.54 -18.52
C LYS A 20 -1.60 4.88 -18.54
N GLU A 21 -1.24 6.15 -18.61
CA GLU A 21 0.13 6.62 -18.57
C GLU A 21 0.80 6.36 -17.24
N GLU A 22 0.07 6.56 -16.13
CA GLU A 22 0.54 6.25 -14.78
C GLU A 22 0.74 4.73 -14.61
N PHE A 23 -0.19 3.92 -15.13
CA PHE A 23 -0.07 2.47 -15.12
C PHE A 23 1.20 2.00 -15.84
N VAL A 24 1.44 2.47 -17.08
CA VAL A 24 2.66 2.14 -17.83
C VAL A 24 3.90 2.63 -17.10
N GLY A 25 3.86 3.84 -16.55
CA GLY A 25 4.98 4.39 -15.77
C GLY A 25 5.34 3.57 -14.53
N ILE A 26 4.35 3.00 -13.83
CA ILE A 26 4.58 2.10 -12.68
C ILE A 26 5.25 0.80 -13.15
N LEU A 27 4.78 0.21 -14.26
CA LEU A 27 5.39 -1.01 -14.82
C LEU A 27 6.83 -0.78 -15.25
N ASP A 28 7.13 0.34 -15.92
CA ASP A 28 8.49 0.70 -16.32
C ASP A 28 9.40 0.91 -15.10
N LEU A 29 8.88 1.57 -14.07
CA LEU A 29 9.58 1.74 -12.81
C LEU A 29 9.91 0.38 -12.17
N ALA A 30 8.94 -0.53 -12.12
CA ALA A 30 9.11 -1.87 -11.56
C ALA A 30 10.15 -2.69 -12.35
N LYS A 31 10.14 -2.61 -13.70
CA LYS A 31 11.17 -3.24 -14.56
C LYS A 31 12.56 -2.71 -14.27
N ASN A 32 12.70 -1.39 -14.13
CA ASN A 32 13.97 -0.76 -13.82
C ASN A 32 14.52 -1.20 -12.46
N PHE A 33 13.66 -1.33 -11.43
CA PHE A 33 14.04 -1.91 -10.16
C PHE A 33 14.49 -3.37 -10.28
N LYS A 34 13.73 -4.16 -11.00
CA LYS A 34 14.03 -5.58 -11.21
C LYS A 34 15.38 -5.77 -11.93
N ASN A 35 15.68 -4.92 -12.88
CA ASN A 35 16.92 -4.92 -13.66
C ASN A 35 18.07 -4.18 -12.97
N LYS A 36 17.86 -3.64 -11.77
CA LYS A 36 18.87 -2.87 -11.00
C LYS A 36 19.42 -1.64 -11.75
N THR A 37 18.62 -1.07 -12.64
CA THR A 37 18.98 0.15 -13.40
C THR A 37 18.53 1.43 -12.70
N LEU A 38 17.78 1.27 -11.59
CA LEU A 38 17.30 2.38 -10.78
C LEU A 38 17.48 2.05 -9.31
N GLU A 39 18.10 2.96 -8.58
CA GLU A 39 18.17 2.92 -7.12
C GLU A 39 17.27 4.01 -6.53
N ILE A 40 16.33 3.61 -5.69
CA ILE A 40 15.54 4.52 -4.85
C ILE A 40 15.70 4.06 -3.42
N GLN A 41 15.95 5.00 -2.52
CA GLN A 41 16.06 4.74 -1.09
C GLN A 41 14.87 5.38 -0.36
N PHE A 42 14.19 4.57 0.41
CA PHE A 42 13.13 4.99 1.33
C PHE A 42 13.62 5.01 2.78
N LYS A 43 14.86 5.50 2.95
CA LYS A 43 15.42 5.67 4.29
C LYS A 43 14.45 6.46 5.17
N ASP A 44 14.27 5.97 6.40
CA ASP A 44 13.37 6.58 7.41
C ASP A 44 11.88 6.58 7.02
N LYS A 45 11.48 5.85 5.97
CA LYS A 45 10.08 5.66 5.59
C LYS A 45 9.49 4.40 6.20
N VAL A 46 8.25 4.53 6.65
CA VAL A 46 7.51 3.47 7.34
C VAL A 46 6.24 3.10 6.56
N LEU A 47 6.13 1.82 6.22
CA LEU A 47 4.92 1.22 5.65
C LEU A 47 4.14 0.50 6.76
N GLY A 48 2.91 0.95 7.03
CA GLY A 48 1.97 0.24 7.88
C GLY A 48 1.22 -0.83 7.11
N LEU A 49 1.19 -2.06 7.61
CA LEU A 49 0.45 -3.19 7.05
C LEU A 49 -0.72 -3.53 7.96
N ILE A 50 -1.95 -3.50 7.43
CA ILE A 50 -3.17 -3.91 8.13
C ILE A 50 -3.81 -5.04 7.32
N PHE A 51 -3.81 -6.24 7.87
CA PHE A 51 -4.30 -7.43 7.17
C PHE A 51 -5.37 -8.13 8.02
N ASP A 52 -6.63 -7.84 7.72
CA ASP A 52 -7.79 -8.46 8.39
C ASP A 52 -8.01 -9.91 7.95
N LYS A 53 -7.47 -10.27 6.78
CA LYS A 53 -7.48 -11.64 6.26
C LYS A 53 -6.07 -12.23 6.28
N SER A 54 -5.97 -13.52 6.50
CA SER A 54 -4.71 -14.26 6.36
C SER A 54 -4.10 -14.05 4.98
N SER A 55 -2.82 -13.74 4.96
CA SER A 55 -2.06 -13.53 3.73
C SER A 55 -0.59 -13.80 3.98
N THR A 56 -0.04 -14.74 3.25
CA THR A 56 1.40 -15.00 3.27
C THR A 56 2.11 -14.22 2.17
N ARG A 57 1.70 -14.47 0.92
CA ARG A 57 2.39 -13.91 -0.26
C ARG A 57 2.36 -12.38 -0.31
N THR A 58 1.17 -11.78 -0.19
CA THR A 58 1.02 -10.32 -0.26
C THR A 58 1.74 -9.62 0.90
N ARG A 59 1.59 -10.14 2.13
CA ARG A 59 2.27 -9.60 3.31
C ARG A 59 3.78 -9.61 3.14
N VAL A 60 4.33 -10.77 2.80
CA VAL A 60 5.79 -10.94 2.61
C VAL A 60 6.29 -10.06 1.45
N SER A 61 5.54 -9.94 0.34
CA SER A 61 5.96 -9.12 -0.80
C SER A 61 6.09 -7.64 -0.42
N PHE A 62 5.13 -7.08 0.33
CA PHE A 62 5.23 -5.70 0.82
C PHE A 62 6.40 -5.51 1.79
N GLN A 63 6.61 -6.44 2.72
CA GLN A 63 7.71 -6.37 3.68
C GLN A 63 9.07 -6.42 2.98
N VAL A 64 9.25 -7.37 2.06
CA VAL A 64 10.50 -7.52 1.30
C VAL A 64 10.75 -6.34 0.38
N ALA A 65 9.70 -5.84 -0.31
CA ALA A 65 9.82 -4.66 -1.15
C ALA A 65 10.28 -3.44 -0.35
N MET A 66 9.66 -3.18 0.79
CA MET A 66 10.01 -2.04 1.63
C MET A 66 11.43 -2.17 2.21
N SER A 67 11.81 -3.37 2.64
CA SER A 67 13.17 -3.66 3.11
C SER A 67 14.22 -3.43 2.03
N ARG A 68 13.98 -3.90 0.79
CA ARG A 68 14.89 -3.68 -0.35
C ARG A 68 15.01 -2.21 -0.76
N LEU A 69 14.01 -1.41 -0.46
CA LEU A 69 14.02 0.04 -0.67
C LEU A 69 14.62 0.82 0.52
N GLY A 70 15.14 0.12 1.54
CA GLY A 70 15.78 0.74 2.70
C GLY A 70 14.81 1.32 3.73
N GLY A 71 13.52 1.05 3.61
CA GLY A 71 12.50 1.45 4.55
C GLY A 71 12.16 0.37 5.59
N THR A 72 11.18 0.66 6.42
CA THR A 72 10.73 -0.21 7.52
C THR A 72 9.25 -0.53 7.38
N THR A 73 8.83 -1.67 7.91
CA THR A 73 7.40 -2.05 7.98
C THR A 73 6.94 -2.20 9.41
N ILE A 74 5.70 -1.80 9.68
CA ILE A 74 4.96 -2.13 10.89
C ILE A 74 3.79 -3.04 10.50
N ASP A 75 3.77 -4.26 11.00
CA ASP A 75 2.71 -5.23 10.74
C ASP A 75 1.71 -5.23 11.90
N LEU A 76 0.51 -4.75 11.62
CA LEU A 76 -0.57 -4.66 12.61
C LEU A 76 -1.50 -5.86 12.44
N ASN A 77 -1.37 -6.81 13.35
CA ASN A 77 -2.29 -7.94 13.41
C ASN A 77 -3.56 -7.51 14.18
N PRO A 78 -4.75 -7.57 13.56
CA PRO A 78 -6.00 -7.23 14.23
C PRO A 78 -6.22 -7.99 15.54
N ASN A 79 -5.81 -9.25 15.61
CA ASN A 79 -5.98 -10.09 16.80
C ASN A 79 -5.13 -9.66 18.00
N SER A 80 -4.07 -8.90 17.77
CA SER A 80 -3.16 -8.40 18.83
C SER A 80 -3.16 -6.88 18.95
N SER A 81 -4.06 -6.19 18.26
CA SER A 81 -4.19 -4.73 18.27
C SER A 81 -5.60 -4.29 18.72
N GLN A 82 -5.78 -3.01 18.97
CA GLN A 82 -7.09 -2.44 19.30
C GLN A 82 -8.09 -2.52 18.12
N ILE A 83 -7.60 -2.64 16.90
CA ILE A 83 -8.42 -2.86 15.68
C ILE A 83 -9.34 -4.08 15.87
N GLY A 84 -8.80 -5.19 16.33
CA GLY A 84 -9.57 -6.42 16.58
C GLY A 84 -10.52 -6.33 17.80
N ARG A 85 -10.40 -5.28 18.60
CA ARG A 85 -11.28 -5.00 19.76
C ARG A 85 -12.37 -3.98 19.44
N GLY A 86 -12.55 -3.63 18.17
CA GLY A 86 -13.61 -2.72 17.73
C GLY A 86 -13.23 -1.23 17.74
N GLU A 87 -11.93 -0.89 17.72
CA GLU A 87 -11.51 0.49 17.51
C GLU A 87 -12.06 1.00 16.19
N PRO A 88 -12.70 2.19 16.14
CA PRO A 88 -13.20 2.77 14.91
C PRO A 88 -12.07 2.97 13.87
N VAL A 89 -12.35 2.65 12.61
CA VAL A 89 -11.41 2.86 11.48
C VAL A 89 -10.86 4.28 11.45
N LYS A 90 -11.72 5.27 11.71
CA LYS A 90 -11.35 6.68 11.81
C LYS A 90 -10.20 6.93 12.78
N ASP A 91 -10.27 6.35 13.96
CA ASP A 91 -9.27 6.60 15.02
C ASP A 91 -7.96 5.86 14.69
N THR A 92 -8.05 4.61 14.28
CA THR A 92 -6.90 3.85 13.78
C THR A 92 -6.19 4.57 12.63
N ALA A 93 -6.92 5.03 11.61
CA ALA A 93 -6.35 5.73 10.47
C ALA A 93 -5.61 7.02 10.87
N ARG A 94 -6.18 7.79 11.80
CA ARG A 94 -5.57 9.03 12.29
C ARG A 94 -4.30 8.76 13.09
N VAL A 95 -4.32 7.77 13.97
CA VAL A 95 -3.16 7.39 14.78
C VAL A 95 -2.04 6.90 13.88
N LEU A 96 -2.32 5.94 12.98
CA LEU A 96 -1.30 5.36 12.11
C LEU A 96 -0.69 6.39 11.15
N SER A 97 -1.47 7.38 10.72
CA SER A 97 -0.95 8.48 9.89
C SER A 97 0.12 9.33 10.57
N LYS A 98 0.28 9.23 11.89
CA LYS A 98 1.34 9.93 12.62
C LYS A 98 2.65 9.14 12.64
N TYR A 99 2.59 7.84 12.47
CA TYR A 99 3.74 6.93 12.54
C TYR A 99 4.18 6.41 11.17
N CYS A 100 3.24 6.23 10.25
CA CYS A 100 3.49 5.65 8.94
C CYS A 100 3.50 6.71 7.84
N ASP A 101 4.27 6.49 6.79
CA ASP A 101 4.28 7.31 5.57
C ASP A 101 3.28 6.80 4.53
N VAL A 102 2.89 5.53 4.59
CA VAL A 102 1.92 4.88 3.72
C VAL A 102 1.28 3.70 4.46
N LEU A 103 0.03 3.39 4.14
CA LEU A 103 -0.70 2.24 4.68
C LEU A 103 -1.05 1.28 3.53
N ALA A 104 -0.74 -0.01 3.68
CA ALA A 104 -1.24 -1.05 2.79
C ALA A 104 -2.24 -1.91 3.57
N ILE A 105 -3.46 -1.99 3.04
CA ILE A 105 -4.59 -2.57 3.76
C ILE A 105 -5.21 -3.71 2.94
N ARG A 106 -5.34 -4.87 3.56
CA ARG A 106 -6.09 -6.02 3.05
C ARG A 106 -7.27 -6.28 3.98
N THR A 107 -8.46 -6.10 3.48
CA THR A 107 -9.69 -6.21 4.26
C THR A 107 -10.80 -6.92 3.48
N PHE A 108 -11.99 -7.04 4.08
CA PHE A 108 -13.11 -7.74 3.47
C PHE A 108 -13.86 -6.84 2.49
N LYS A 109 -14.20 -5.60 2.90
CA LYS A 109 -15.05 -4.72 2.13
C LYS A 109 -14.29 -3.52 1.59
N GLN A 110 -14.57 -3.14 0.34
CA GLN A 110 -14.04 -1.92 -0.26
C GLN A 110 -14.38 -0.68 0.58
N SER A 111 -15.57 -0.59 1.16
CA SER A 111 -15.98 0.53 1.99
C SER A 111 -15.08 0.76 3.22
N VAL A 112 -14.47 -0.30 3.75
CA VAL A 112 -13.53 -0.18 4.89
C VAL A 112 -12.24 0.51 4.46
N ILE A 113 -11.67 0.15 3.32
CA ILE A 113 -10.44 0.80 2.85
C ILE A 113 -10.70 2.24 2.41
N GLU A 114 -11.88 2.53 1.87
CA GLU A 114 -12.33 3.90 1.54
C GLU A 114 -12.45 4.75 2.80
N GLU A 115 -12.92 4.17 3.91
CA GLU A 115 -12.98 4.85 5.19
C GLU A 115 -11.56 5.13 5.74
N TYR A 116 -10.63 4.19 5.64
CA TYR A 116 -9.22 4.45 5.95
C TYR A 116 -8.66 5.61 5.11
N ALA A 117 -8.90 5.61 3.82
CA ALA A 117 -8.45 6.65 2.91
C ALA A 117 -9.04 8.03 3.22
N LYS A 118 -10.29 8.06 3.70
CA LYS A 118 -10.98 9.29 4.12
C LYS A 118 -10.33 9.94 5.34
N TRP A 119 -9.87 9.15 6.30
CA TRP A 119 -9.39 9.64 7.58
C TRP A 119 -7.86 9.64 7.72
N SER A 120 -7.17 8.93 6.84
CA SER A 120 -5.70 8.94 6.77
C SER A 120 -5.21 10.24 6.14
N THR A 121 -4.17 10.84 6.71
CA THR A 121 -3.41 11.93 6.08
C THR A 121 -2.27 11.40 5.22
N LYS A 122 -2.13 10.09 5.12
CA LYS A 122 -1.11 9.39 4.34
C LYS A 122 -1.77 8.53 3.27
N PRO A 123 -1.08 8.28 2.14
CA PRO A 123 -1.60 7.40 1.09
C PRO A 123 -2.00 6.03 1.61
N VAL A 124 -3.11 5.52 1.09
CA VAL A 124 -3.62 4.18 1.36
C VAL A 124 -3.56 3.35 0.09
N ILE A 125 -3.01 2.14 0.19
CA ILE A 125 -2.88 1.16 -0.89
C ILE A 125 -3.79 -0.02 -0.62
N ASN A 126 -4.60 -0.39 -1.60
CA ASN A 126 -5.41 -1.60 -1.57
C ASN A 126 -4.54 -2.84 -1.80
N ALA A 127 -4.38 -3.65 -0.76
CA ALA A 127 -3.69 -4.94 -0.81
C ALA A 127 -4.64 -6.13 -1.02
N LEU A 128 -5.91 -5.92 -1.16
CA LEU A 128 -7.04 -6.75 -1.57
C LEU A 128 -8.30 -6.39 -0.79
N THR A 129 -9.41 -6.28 -1.50
CA THR A 129 -10.77 -6.22 -0.96
C THR A 129 -11.68 -7.24 -1.66
N ASP A 130 -12.98 -7.17 -1.42
CA ASP A 130 -13.99 -7.97 -2.15
C ASP A 130 -14.20 -7.50 -3.59
N ILE A 131 -13.79 -6.29 -3.93
CA ILE A 131 -13.95 -5.72 -5.28
C ILE A 131 -12.76 -6.05 -6.17
N GLU A 132 -11.52 -5.76 -5.71
CA GLU A 132 -10.33 -5.96 -6.54
C GLU A 132 -9.02 -6.05 -5.73
N HIS A 133 -7.96 -6.43 -6.45
CA HIS A 133 -6.58 -6.43 -5.98
C HIS A 133 -5.69 -5.67 -6.97
N PRO A 134 -5.69 -4.31 -6.92
CA PRO A 134 -5.03 -3.52 -7.96
C PRO A 134 -3.51 -3.75 -8.04
N CYS A 135 -2.86 -4.06 -6.91
CA CYS A 135 -1.44 -4.42 -6.92
C CYS A 135 -1.17 -5.74 -7.65
N GLN A 136 -2.07 -6.72 -7.54
CA GLN A 136 -1.96 -7.98 -8.29
C GLN A 136 -2.18 -7.73 -9.78
N ALA A 137 -3.18 -6.93 -10.14
CA ALA A 137 -3.41 -6.56 -11.54
C ALA A 137 -2.15 -5.95 -12.17
N LEU A 138 -1.46 -5.01 -11.49
CA LEU A 138 -0.17 -4.48 -11.94
C LEU A 138 0.89 -5.56 -12.09
N ALA A 139 0.97 -6.50 -11.15
CA ALA A 139 1.98 -7.57 -11.16
C ALA A 139 1.76 -8.56 -12.33
N ASP A 140 0.51 -8.80 -12.72
CA ASP A 140 0.17 -9.72 -13.82
C ASP A 140 0.60 -9.16 -15.20
N PHE A 141 0.84 -7.86 -15.30
CA PHE A 141 1.35 -7.21 -16.51
C PHE A 141 2.88 -7.03 -16.53
N LEU A 142 3.59 -7.42 -15.47
CA LEU A 142 5.04 -7.26 -15.32
C LEU A 142 5.81 -8.49 -15.79
#